data_1d30ee9de06018d1239bc053de2a6c1e
#
_entry.id   1d30ee9de06018d1239bc053de2a6c1e
#
_cell.length_a   1.000
_cell.length_b   1.000
_cell.length_c   1.000
_cell.angle_alpha   90.00
_cell.angle_beta   90.00
_cell.angle_gamma   90.00
#
_symmetry.space_group_name_H-M   'P 1'
#
loop_
_entity.id
_entity.type
_entity.pdbx_description
1 polymer ?
#
loop_
_entity_poly.entity_id
_entity_poly.type
_entity_poly.pdbx_seq_one_letter_code
_entity_poly.pdbx_strand_id
1 'polypeptide(L)'
;MDHRSLALTALVWTLASACASDGALGPPALVPITSDLRNAPQQTTLGGVTLQLETYLWRDFQPITPPDGEPLIAVLRVQSIDGASIPVALQADSAWIINGDLAWATTVREERSRGADPTFFEVVGRDGPKWGPGIEVDVVVRLRHGAGRQVLLQARGQLINRTD
;
A
#
# COMPACT_ATOMS: atom_id res chain seq x y z
N MET A 1 29.41 -46.10 -57.38
CA MET A 1 29.13 -44.73 -57.82
C MET A 1 28.06 -44.20 -56.92
N ASP A 2 28.46 -43.61 -55.77
CA ASP A 2 27.56 -43.23 -54.67
C ASP A 2 27.36 -41.73 -54.68
N HIS A 3 26.12 -41.31 -54.91
CA HIS A 3 25.71 -39.92 -54.78
C HIS A 3 25.26 -39.64 -53.33
N ARG A 4 26.10 -39.00 -52.57
CA ARG A 4 25.74 -38.46 -51.26
C ARG A 4 25.03 -37.12 -51.41
N SER A 5 23.74 -37.09 -51.15
CA SER A 5 22.95 -35.84 -50.99
C SER A 5 23.21 -35.21 -49.67
N LEU A 6 23.74 -33.98 -49.68
CA LEU A 6 23.91 -33.10 -48.52
C LEU A 6 22.56 -32.34 -48.32
N ALA A 7 21.86 -32.67 -47.24
CA ALA A 7 20.69 -31.90 -46.78
C ALA A 7 21.17 -30.68 -46.00
N LEU A 8 20.89 -29.49 -46.50
CA LEU A 8 21.18 -28.22 -45.86
C LEU A 8 20.00 -27.89 -44.94
N THR A 9 20.20 -28.01 -43.63
CA THR A 9 19.19 -27.63 -42.63
C THR A 9 19.31 -26.14 -42.33
N ALA A 10 18.37 -25.34 -42.82
CA ALA A 10 18.27 -23.92 -42.51
C ALA A 10 17.64 -23.73 -41.12
N LEU A 11 18.44 -23.22 -40.19
CA LEU A 11 18.02 -22.85 -38.84
C LEU A 11 17.38 -21.45 -38.90
N VAL A 12 16.02 -21.39 -38.82
CA VAL A 12 15.29 -20.13 -38.74
C VAL A 12 15.32 -19.65 -37.30
N TRP A 13 16.05 -18.57 -37.03
CA TRP A 13 15.98 -17.85 -35.76
C TRP A 13 14.79 -16.91 -35.76
N THR A 14 13.74 -17.24 -35.00
CA THR A 14 12.66 -16.32 -34.70
C THR A 14 13.09 -15.37 -33.59
N LEU A 15 13.35 -14.10 -33.95
CA LEU A 15 13.50 -13.00 -32.99
C LEU A 15 12.15 -12.73 -32.32
N ALA A 16 11.99 -13.19 -31.09
CA ALA A 16 10.90 -12.77 -30.24
C ALA A 16 11.15 -11.34 -29.79
N SER A 17 10.48 -10.37 -30.41
CA SER A 17 10.40 -8.99 -29.90
C SER A 17 9.63 -8.98 -28.59
N ALA A 18 10.34 -8.92 -27.47
CA ALA A 18 9.76 -8.60 -26.17
C ALA A 18 9.33 -7.12 -26.22
N CYS A 19 8.04 -6.86 -26.41
CA CYS A 19 7.47 -5.55 -26.11
C CYS A 19 7.63 -5.34 -24.60
N ALA A 20 8.56 -4.44 -24.24
CA ALA A 20 8.58 -3.86 -22.91
C ALA A 20 7.27 -3.07 -22.76
N SER A 21 6.35 -3.59 -21.97
CA SER A 21 5.18 -2.85 -21.54
C SER A 21 5.68 -1.73 -20.63
N ASP A 22 5.67 -0.48 -21.13
CA ASP A 22 5.75 0.69 -20.26
C ASP A 22 4.71 0.50 -19.16
N GLY A 23 5.18 0.47 -17.90
CA GLY A 23 4.37 0.19 -16.75
C GLY A 23 3.36 1.31 -16.49
N ALA A 24 2.27 1.31 -17.25
CA ALA A 24 1.05 1.97 -16.82
C ALA A 24 0.64 1.24 -15.54
N LEU A 25 0.70 1.94 -14.41
CA LEU A 25 0.17 1.44 -13.15
C LEU A 25 -1.27 0.99 -13.41
N GLY A 26 -1.53 -0.28 -13.23
CA GLY A 26 -2.88 -0.83 -13.39
C GLY A 26 -3.84 -0.16 -12.41
N PRO A 27 -5.16 -0.28 -12.61
CA PRO A 27 -6.12 0.28 -11.67
C PRO A 27 -5.86 -0.27 -10.27
N PRO A 28 -6.14 0.53 -9.21
CA PRO A 28 -5.89 0.10 -7.83
C PRO A 28 -6.62 -1.19 -7.51
N ALA A 29 -5.95 -2.12 -6.81
CA ALA A 29 -6.53 -3.41 -6.46
C ALA A 29 -7.64 -3.23 -5.43
N LEU A 30 -8.89 -3.39 -5.85
CA LEU A 30 -10.06 -3.41 -4.97
C LEU A 30 -10.40 -4.85 -4.60
N VAL A 31 -10.55 -5.11 -3.31
CA VAL A 31 -10.89 -6.43 -2.77
C VAL A 31 -12.13 -6.34 -1.88
N PRO A 32 -12.95 -7.42 -1.80
CA PRO A 32 -14.01 -7.50 -0.82
C PRO A 32 -13.45 -7.44 0.60
N ILE A 33 -14.17 -6.74 1.50
CA ILE A 33 -13.78 -6.65 2.90
C ILE A 33 -14.04 -7.98 3.63
N THR A 34 -13.05 -8.42 4.42
CA THR A 34 -13.17 -9.61 5.27
C THR A 34 -13.61 -9.24 6.69
N SER A 35 -14.10 -10.23 7.45
CA SER A 35 -14.47 -10.03 8.87
C SER A 35 -13.28 -9.54 9.71
N ASP A 36 -12.08 -10.00 9.44
CA ASP A 36 -10.88 -9.63 10.20
C ASP A 36 -10.52 -8.15 10.00
N LEU A 37 -10.65 -7.64 8.76
CA LEU A 37 -10.45 -6.21 8.46
C LEU A 37 -11.54 -5.37 9.17
N ARG A 38 -12.81 -5.81 9.11
CA ARG A 38 -13.94 -5.10 9.71
C ARG A 38 -13.85 -5.01 11.23
N ASN A 39 -13.28 -6.05 11.86
CA ASN A 39 -13.17 -6.19 13.32
C ASN A 39 -11.76 -5.89 13.87
N ALA A 40 -10.88 -5.32 13.05
CA ALA A 40 -9.53 -4.94 13.49
C ALA A 40 -9.62 -3.97 14.68
N PRO A 41 -8.76 -4.11 15.70
CA PRO A 41 -8.79 -3.25 16.89
C PRO A 41 -8.23 -1.85 16.55
N GLN A 42 -8.73 -0.81 17.23
CA GLN A 42 -8.20 0.55 17.11
C GLN A 42 -6.93 0.79 17.96
N GLN A 43 -6.63 -0.12 18.87
CA GLN A 43 -5.38 -0.15 19.63
C GLN A 43 -4.90 -1.59 19.72
N THR A 44 -3.58 -1.80 19.68
CA THR A 44 -2.99 -3.13 19.82
C THR A 44 -1.65 -3.05 20.51
N THR A 45 -1.24 -4.15 21.17
CA THR A 45 0.10 -4.24 21.78
C THR A 45 0.96 -5.19 20.97
N LEU A 46 2.08 -4.68 20.47
CA LEU A 46 3.06 -5.45 19.71
C LEU A 46 4.48 -5.00 20.07
N GLY A 47 5.37 -5.95 20.29
CA GLY A 47 6.74 -5.62 20.73
C GLY A 47 6.82 -4.94 22.10
N GLY A 48 5.81 -5.11 22.96
CA GLY A 48 5.74 -4.49 24.28
C GLY A 48 5.26 -3.04 24.29
N VAL A 49 4.83 -2.49 23.12
CA VAL A 49 4.36 -1.12 22.96
C VAL A 49 2.88 -1.14 22.59
N THR A 50 2.07 -0.26 23.20
CA THR A 50 0.68 -0.08 22.83
C THR A 50 0.57 0.98 21.73
N LEU A 51 -0.04 0.59 20.62
CA LEU A 51 -0.04 1.32 19.37
C LEU A 51 -1.45 1.77 18.98
N GLN A 52 -1.52 2.94 18.34
CA GLN A 52 -2.69 3.43 17.61
C GLN A 52 -2.29 3.91 16.22
N LEU A 53 -3.30 4.07 15.34
CA LEU A 53 -3.15 4.53 13.97
C LEU A 53 -3.73 5.93 13.82
N GLU A 54 -2.91 6.88 13.38
CA GLU A 54 -3.35 8.16 12.84
C GLU A 54 -3.22 8.12 11.31
N THR A 55 -4.12 8.83 10.62
CA THR A 55 -4.10 8.84 9.16
C THR A 55 -4.21 10.24 8.62
N TYR A 56 -3.56 10.48 7.49
CA TYR A 56 -3.79 11.63 6.64
C TYR A 56 -4.00 11.14 5.21
N LEU A 57 -5.27 11.23 4.79
CA LEU A 57 -5.72 10.78 3.48
C LEU A 57 -6.06 12.01 2.65
N TRP A 58 -5.54 12.09 1.41
CA TRP A 58 -5.89 13.20 0.54
C TRP A 58 -5.82 12.86 -0.94
N ARG A 59 -6.46 13.71 -1.75
CA ARG A 59 -6.32 13.77 -3.19
C ARG A 59 -5.96 15.19 -3.60
N ASP A 60 -5.05 15.30 -4.59
CA ASP A 60 -4.58 16.58 -5.10
C ASP A 60 -5.45 17.05 -6.27
N PHE A 61 -5.83 18.35 -6.22
CA PHE A 61 -6.63 19.04 -7.22
C PHE A 61 -5.98 20.36 -7.64
N GLN A 62 -4.67 20.49 -7.50
CA GLN A 62 -3.94 21.67 -7.95
C GLN A 62 -4.17 21.94 -9.44
N PRO A 63 -4.00 23.19 -9.93
CA PRO A 63 -4.38 23.57 -11.30
C PRO A 63 -3.72 22.76 -12.42
N ILE A 64 -2.62 22.08 -12.16
CA ILE A 64 -1.89 21.25 -13.14
C ILE A 64 -2.29 19.76 -13.09
N THR A 65 -3.16 19.39 -12.16
CA THR A 65 -3.63 17.99 -12.03
C THR A 65 -4.79 17.70 -12.99
N PRO A 66 -5.12 16.42 -13.25
CA PRO A 66 -6.33 16.07 -14.00
C PRO A 66 -7.60 16.69 -13.39
N PRO A 67 -8.63 17.03 -14.20
CA PRO A 67 -9.87 17.65 -13.69
C PRO A 67 -10.58 16.85 -12.62
N ASP A 68 -10.40 15.52 -12.61
CA ASP A 68 -10.93 14.60 -11.61
C ASP A 68 -9.94 14.35 -10.46
N GLY A 69 -8.84 15.11 -10.37
CA GLY A 69 -7.80 15.05 -9.34
C GLY A 69 -6.85 13.85 -9.47
N GLU A 70 -5.78 13.88 -8.69
CA GLU A 70 -4.82 12.78 -8.61
C GLU A 70 -5.37 11.59 -7.80
N PRO A 71 -4.76 10.39 -7.93
CA PRO A 71 -5.07 9.23 -7.09
C PRO A 71 -4.94 9.50 -5.60
N LEU A 72 -5.66 8.72 -4.77
CA LEU A 72 -5.60 8.81 -3.32
C LEU A 72 -4.20 8.48 -2.81
N ILE A 73 -3.71 9.32 -1.90
CA ILE A 73 -2.51 9.10 -1.10
C ILE A 73 -2.92 8.92 0.35
N ALA A 74 -2.34 7.91 1.00
CA ALA A 74 -2.60 7.57 2.38
C ALA A 74 -1.29 7.60 3.18
N VAL A 75 -1.10 8.60 4.03
CA VAL A 75 -0.04 8.62 5.05
C VAL A 75 -0.60 8.04 6.34
N LEU A 76 0.04 7.01 6.83
CA LEU A 76 -0.40 6.20 7.95
C LEU A 76 0.69 6.25 9.02
N ARG A 77 0.40 6.94 10.13
CA ARG A 77 1.28 7.06 11.27
C ARG A 77 0.91 6.05 12.33
N VAL A 78 1.80 5.11 12.59
CA VAL A 78 1.71 4.19 13.72
C VAL A 78 2.42 4.82 14.90
N GLN A 79 1.71 5.08 15.99
CA GLN A 79 2.27 5.78 17.15
C GLN A 79 2.04 5.04 18.45
N SER A 80 2.96 5.21 19.38
CA SER A 80 2.88 4.75 20.75
C SER A 80 1.97 5.69 21.56
N ILE A 81 0.97 5.15 22.26
CA ILE A 81 0.07 5.95 23.09
C ILE A 81 0.60 6.18 24.51
N ASP A 82 1.59 5.40 24.91
CA ASP A 82 2.23 5.48 26.24
C ASP A 82 3.60 6.16 26.18
N GLY A 83 4.01 6.67 25.02
CA GLY A 83 5.28 7.33 24.81
C GLY A 83 6.49 6.39 24.79
N ALA A 84 6.27 5.07 24.77
CA ALA A 84 7.34 4.10 24.65
C ALA A 84 7.97 4.13 23.26
N SER A 85 9.28 3.89 23.18
CA SER A 85 9.98 3.77 21.91
C SER A 85 9.50 2.55 21.11
N ILE A 86 9.14 2.76 19.85
CA ILE A 86 8.74 1.68 18.95
C ILE A 86 9.97 0.96 18.41
N PRO A 87 10.10 -0.37 18.62
CA PRO A 87 11.24 -1.13 18.11
C PRO A 87 11.37 -1.01 16.59
N VAL A 88 12.59 -0.87 16.06
CA VAL A 88 12.87 -0.81 14.62
C VAL A 88 12.38 -2.07 13.88
N ALA A 89 12.39 -3.22 14.56
CA ALA A 89 11.87 -4.49 14.02
C ALA A 89 10.34 -4.51 13.84
N LEU A 90 9.62 -3.51 14.39
CA LEU A 90 8.18 -3.36 14.18
C LEU A 90 7.96 -2.56 12.90
N GLN A 91 7.28 -3.15 11.93
CA GLN A 91 7.06 -2.60 10.59
C GLN A 91 5.59 -2.74 10.18
N ALA A 92 5.15 -1.87 9.27
CA ALA A 92 3.90 -2.02 8.53
C ALA A 92 4.23 -2.38 7.08
N ASP A 93 3.49 -3.33 6.49
CA ASP A 93 3.75 -3.80 5.12
C ASP A 93 2.54 -3.80 4.21
N SER A 94 1.35 -3.74 4.74
CA SER A 94 0.09 -3.75 3.98
C SER A 94 -0.92 -2.82 4.62
N ALA A 95 -1.74 -2.18 3.81
CA ALA A 95 -2.87 -1.38 4.26
C ALA A 95 -4.11 -1.66 3.41
N TRP A 96 -5.26 -1.44 4.02
CA TRP A 96 -6.58 -1.49 3.40
C TRP A 96 -7.32 -0.21 3.75
N ILE A 97 -7.69 0.56 2.75
CA ILE A 97 -8.58 1.72 2.88
C ILE A 97 -9.96 1.24 2.45
N ILE A 98 -10.93 1.29 3.38
CA ILE A 98 -12.23 0.62 3.26
C ILE A 98 -13.32 1.65 3.00
N ASN A 99 -14.01 1.49 1.88
CA ASN A 99 -15.18 2.29 1.51
C ASN A 99 -16.37 1.35 1.27
N GLY A 100 -17.30 1.30 2.22
CA GLY A 100 -18.41 0.36 2.19
C GLY A 100 -17.96 -1.10 2.25
N ASP A 101 -18.28 -1.88 1.22
CA ASP A 101 -17.96 -3.31 1.13
C ASP A 101 -16.68 -3.62 0.35
N LEU A 102 -16.00 -2.59 -0.11
CA LEU A 102 -14.74 -2.70 -0.85
C LEU A 102 -13.58 -2.06 -0.10
N ALA A 103 -12.42 -2.65 -0.23
CA ALA A 103 -11.18 -2.09 0.29
C ALA A 103 -10.16 -1.92 -0.84
N TRP A 104 -9.48 -0.78 -0.87
CA TRP A 104 -8.25 -0.65 -1.62
C TRP A 104 -7.13 -1.31 -0.82
N ALA A 105 -6.65 -2.44 -1.33
CA ALA A 105 -5.53 -3.18 -0.77
C ALA A 105 -4.23 -2.67 -1.40
N THR A 106 -3.27 -2.26 -0.59
CA THR A 106 -1.97 -1.75 -1.06
C THR A 106 -0.84 -2.19 -0.15
N THR A 107 0.36 -2.30 -0.73
CA THR A 107 1.59 -2.39 0.05
C THR A 107 1.98 -1.01 0.53
N VAL A 108 2.49 -0.92 1.75
CA VAL A 108 2.98 0.32 2.35
C VAL A 108 4.43 0.15 2.79
N ARG A 109 5.16 1.26 2.82
CA ARG A 109 6.55 1.29 3.27
C ARG A 109 6.90 2.61 3.90
N GLU A 110 7.89 2.61 4.75
CA GLU A 110 8.50 3.84 5.26
C GLU A 110 9.23 4.54 4.10
N GLU A 111 8.79 5.73 3.72
CA GLU A 111 9.46 6.55 2.68
C GLU A 111 10.55 7.42 3.29
N ARG A 112 10.50 7.64 4.60
CA ARG A 112 11.50 8.40 5.36
C ARG A 112 12.05 7.53 6.47
N SER A 113 13.34 7.64 6.72
CA SER A 113 13.93 7.02 7.91
C SER A 113 13.22 7.55 9.17
N ARG A 114 13.03 6.68 10.17
CA ARG A 114 12.52 7.08 11.47
C ARG A 114 13.40 8.19 12.02
N GLY A 115 12.79 9.30 12.41
CA GLY A 115 13.48 10.47 12.92
C GLY A 115 14.04 10.26 14.33
N ALA A 116 14.41 11.37 14.97
CA ALA A 116 14.89 11.37 16.36
C ALA A 116 13.80 10.99 17.38
N ASP A 117 12.50 11.07 16.99
CA ASP A 117 11.39 10.65 17.83
C ASP A 117 11.07 9.17 17.56
N PRO A 118 11.42 8.26 18.50
CA PRO A 118 11.18 6.85 18.34
C PRO A 118 9.74 6.43 18.68
N THR A 119 8.85 7.36 19.03
CA THR A 119 7.49 7.07 19.48
C THR A 119 6.49 6.88 18.33
N PHE A 120 6.91 7.14 17.09
CA PHE A 120 6.10 6.87 15.89
C PHE A 120 6.95 6.51 14.67
N PHE A 121 6.29 5.96 13.66
CA PHE A 121 6.79 5.86 12.29
C PHE A 121 5.64 6.05 11.30
N GLU A 122 5.98 6.42 10.06
CA GLU A 122 5.01 6.64 8.99
C GLU A 122 5.26 5.71 7.82
N VAL A 123 4.18 5.19 7.27
CA VAL A 123 4.19 4.44 6.01
C VAL A 123 3.21 5.09 5.03
N VAL A 124 3.48 4.94 3.74
CA VAL A 124 2.70 5.60 2.69
C VAL A 124 2.17 4.58 1.69
N GLY A 125 0.87 4.68 1.40
CA GLY A 125 0.20 4.06 0.27
C GLY A 125 -0.06 5.10 -0.82
N ARG A 126 0.23 4.75 -2.09
CA ARG A 126 0.06 5.63 -3.24
C ARG A 126 -0.77 4.96 -4.31
N ASP A 127 -1.25 5.76 -5.25
CA ASP A 127 -1.98 5.31 -6.43
C ASP A 127 -3.32 4.62 -6.08
N GLY A 128 -4.00 5.14 -5.05
CA GLY A 128 -5.29 4.64 -4.62
C GLY A 128 -6.44 5.04 -5.55
N PRO A 129 -7.64 4.47 -5.33
CA PRO A 129 -8.82 4.83 -6.10
C PRO A 129 -9.17 6.29 -5.92
N LYS A 130 -9.78 6.88 -6.93
CA LYS A 130 -10.21 8.28 -6.90
C LYS A 130 -11.49 8.49 -6.07
N TRP A 131 -11.53 7.92 -4.87
CA TRP A 131 -12.61 8.12 -3.90
C TRP A 131 -12.53 9.50 -3.26
N GLY A 132 -13.68 10.11 -3.03
CA GLY A 132 -13.75 11.46 -2.43
C GLY A 132 -13.22 12.57 -3.33
N PRO A 133 -12.84 13.71 -2.78
CA PRO A 133 -12.73 14.06 -1.35
C PRO A 133 -14.06 14.21 -0.63
N GLY A 134 -14.02 14.37 0.70
CA GLY A 134 -15.20 14.67 1.51
C GLY A 134 -15.99 13.42 1.96
N ILE A 135 -15.46 12.21 1.73
CA ILE A 135 -16.05 10.98 2.26
C ILE A 135 -15.21 10.44 3.41
N GLU A 136 -15.85 9.69 4.30
CA GLU A 136 -15.20 8.95 5.38
C GLU A 136 -14.94 7.50 4.95
N VAL A 137 -13.79 6.98 5.37
CA VAL A 137 -13.35 5.60 5.13
C VAL A 137 -12.74 5.03 6.40
N ASP A 138 -12.72 3.72 6.52
CA ASP A 138 -11.95 3.05 7.56
C ASP A 138 -10.58 2.65 6.99
N VAL A 139 -9.55 2.68 7.83
CA VAL A 139 -8.18 2.33 7.45
C VAL A 139 -7.66 1.23 8.35
N VAL A 140 -7.13 0.17 7.77
CA VAL A 140 -6.49 -0.93 8.49
C VAL A 140 -5.06 -1.08 8.00
N VAL A 141 -4.10 -1.24 8.92
CA VAL A 141 -2.73 -1.61 8.60
C VAL A 141 -2.38 -2.96 9.21
N ARG A 142 -1.53 -3.72 8.52
CA ARG A 142 -0.91 -4.91 9.07
C ARG A 142 0.46 -4.55 9.62
N LEU A 143 0.64 -4.82 10.91
CA LEU A 143 1.89 -4.64 11.62
C LEU A 143 2.58 -5.99 11.81
N ARG A 144 3.89 -6.00 11.69
CA ARG A 144 4.76 -7.16 11.95
C ARG A 144 5.87 -6.80 12.92
N HIS A 145 6.22 -7.73 13.79
CA HIS A 145 7.40 -7.62 14.65
C HIS A 145 8.37 -8.75 14.31
N GLY A 146 9.43 -8.42 13.57
CA GLY A 146 10.37 -9.39 13.02
C GLY A 146 9.70 -10.40 12.07
N ALA A 147 10.16 -11.67 12.08
CA ALA A 147 9.59 -12.76 11.30
C ALA A 147 8.36 -13.42 11.95
N GLY A 148 7.92 -12.93 13.12
CA GLY A 148 6.96 -13.62 13.97
C GLY A 148 5.55 -13.06 13.88
N ARG A 149 5.10 -12.38 14.95
CA ARG A 149 3.72 -12.00 15.16
C ARG A 149 3.27 -10.91 14.19
N GLN A 150 2.09 -11.12 13.59
CA GLN A 150 1.36 -10.13 12.80
C GLN A 150 0.07 -9.74 13.52
N VAL A 151 -0.31 -8.48 13.43
CA VAL A 151 -1.56 -7.96 13.98
C VAL A 151 -2.13 -6.91 13.03
N LEU A 152 -3.45 -6.70 13.08
CA LEU A 152 -4.12 -5.61 12.40
C LEU A 152 -4.34 -4.46 13.38
N LEU A 153 -4.32 -3.24 12.86
CA LEU A 153 -4.59 -2.00 13.60
C LEU A 153 -5.46 -1.10 12.73
N GLN A 154 -6.56 -0.57 13.28
CA GLN A 154 -7.57 0.18 12.54
C GLN A 154 -7.69 1.62 13.03
N ALA A 155 -7.96 2.55 12.09
CA ALA A 155 -8.55 3.87 12.36
C ALA A 155 -9.89 3.97 11.61
N ARG A 156 -10.96 4.36 12.28
CA ARG A 156 -12.32 4.45 11.71
C ARG A 156 -12.70 5.87 11.39
N GLY A 157 -13.59 6.05 10.39
CA GLY A 157 -14.18 7.33 10.03
C GLY A 157 -13.15 8.37 9.61
N GLN A 158 -12.18 7.99 8.80
CA GLN A 158 -11.10 8.86 8.36
C GLN A 158 -11.50 9.64 7.11
N LEU A 159 -11.46 10.96 7.17
CA LEU A 159 -11.84 11.83 6.07
C LEU A 159 -10.78 11.83 4.96
N ILE A 160 -11.22 11.66 3.71
CA ILE A 160 -10.37 11.93 2.55
C ILE A 160 -10.41 13.43 2.27
N ASN A 161 -9.29 14.09 2.46
CA ASN A 161 -9.13 15.52 2.30
C ASN A 161 -8.90 15.91 0.83
N ARG A 162 -9.07 17.18 0.54
CA ARG A 162 -8.72 17.85 -0.71
C ARG A 162 -7.53 18.77 -0.48
N THR A 163 -6.58 18.76 -1.42
CA THR A 163 -5.54 19.79 -1.52
C THR A 163 -5.70 20.53 -2.85
N ASP A 164 -5.58 21.86 -2.82
CA ASP A 164 -5.71 22.77 -3.97
C ASP A 164 -4.43 23.56 -4.16
#